data_0669799640c063d171d7a3aff73fb686
#
_entry.id   0669799640c063d171d7a3aff73fb686
#
_cell.length_a   1.000
_cell.length_b   1.000
_cell.length_c   1.000
_cell.angle_alpha   90.00
_cell.angle_beta   90.00
_cell.angle_gamma   90.00
#
_symmetry.space_group_name_H-M   'P 1'
#
loop_
_entity.id
_entity.type
_entity.pdbx_description
1 polymer ?
#
loop_
_entity_poly.entity_id
_entity_poly.type
_entity_poly.pdbx_seq_one_letter_code
_entity_poly.pdbx_strand_id
1 'polypeptide(L)'
;VFPLPENAAVDTLRMQVGARTIVGQVQEKSVALATYAKAKADGVKASLIEQQRPNLFTARIAHLGPNEEVTVTLEYQQTLAFDSGSFHLRFPLAITPRYTPVAAASDAALASADVGAVGAADDPLVAPPVLPPGSAPTNPVSLHVGIDAGFPLSLIASASHKIDVKEAIGHRYDVTLADDVVASDRDFELDWTPEVGSVPGAALFTESHDGKTWALLMVLPPSVASTAPIAPREAVFIVDTSGSMSGVSIAQAREAVLFALSRLHPGDRFNVIEFNSVTRPLFSAPMAVDPATLARARTFVAG
;
A
#
# COMPACT_ATOMS: atom_id res chain seq x y z
N VAL A 1 -11.16 -3.06 11.26
CA VAL A 1 -10.76 -2.13 10.19
C VAL A 1 -9.59 -2.74 9.44
N PHE A 2 -9.60 -2.69 8.12
CA PHE A 2 -8.53 -3.22 7.30
C PHE A 2 -8.40 -2.41 5.99
N PRO A 3 -7.20 -2.25 5.47
CA PRO A 3 -6.98 -1.57 4.20
C PRO A 3 -7.09 -2.55 3.03
N LEU A 4 -7.45 -2.04 1.84
CA LEU A 4 -7.31 -2.69 0.55
C LEU A 4 -6.68 -1.70 -0.43
N PRO A 5 -6.12 -2.17 -1.56
CA PRO A 5 -5.67 -1.29 -2.64
C PRO A 5 -6.82 -0.39 -3.14
N GLU A 6 -6.49 0.84 -3.54
CA GLU A 6 -7.51 1.82 -3.99
C GLU A 6 -8.30 1.37 -5.23
N ASN A 7 -7.67 0.55 -6.08
CA ASN A 7 -8.26 -0.03 -7.29
C ASN A 7 -8.78 -1.46 -7.09
N ALA A 8 -8.92 -1.91 -5.84
CA ALA A 8 -9.46 -3.23 -5.52
C ALA A 8 -10.98 -3.25 -5.72
N ALA A 9 -11.46 -4.25 -6.45
CA ALA A 9 -12.88 -4.56 -6.58
C ALA A 9 -13.21 -5.80 -5.76
N VAL A 10 -13.93 -5.61 -4.65
CA VAL A 10 -14.39 -6.70 -3.78
C VAL A 10 -15.54 -7.42 -4.48
N ASP A 11 -15.42 -8.73 -4.62
CA ASP A 11 -16.45 -9.57 -5.27
C ASP A 11 -17.12 -10.58 -4.32
N THR A 12 -16.38 -11.10 -3.35
CA THR A 12 -16.89 -12.13 -2.44
C THR A 12 -16.60 -11.81 -0.99
N LEU A 13 -17.62 -12.03 -0.16
CA LEU A 13 -17.51 -11.98 1.29
C LEU A 13 -18.09 -13.28 1.87
N ARG A 14 -17.33 -13.97 2.70
CA ARG A 14 -17.80 -15.10 3.49
C ARG A 14 -17.45 -14.90 4.96
N MET A 15 -18.38 -15.23 5.82
CA MET A 15 -18.16 -15.28 7.26
C MET A 15 -18.43 -16.69 7.75
N GLN A 16 -17.45 -17.29 8.40
CA GLN A 16 -17.58 -18.59 9.03
C GLN A 16 -17.60 -18.42 10.55
N VAL A 17 -18.61 -19.03 11.18
CA VAL A 17 -18.77 -19.05 12.63
C VAL A 17 -19.01 -20.51 13.04
N GLY A 18 -18.00 -21.14 13.60
CA GLY A 18 -18.01 -22.59 13.83
C GLY A 18 -18.21 -23.35 12.50
N ALA A 19 -19.21 -24.22 12.44
CA ALA A 19 -19.55 -24.99 11.21
C ALA A 19 -20.46 -24.22 10.23
N ARG A 20 -20.91 -23.01 10.56
CA ARG A 20 -21.85 -22.24 9.75
C ARG A 20 -21.12 -21.24 8.87
N THR A 21 -21.40 -21.27 7.57
CA THR A 21 -20.90 -20.28 6.60
C THR A 21 -22.04 -19.36 6.15
N ILE A 22 -21.79 -18.07 6.18
CA ILE A 22 -22.69 -17.02 5.69
C ILE A 22 -22.01 -16.36 4.50
N VAL A 23 -22.70 -16.30 3.37
CA VAL A 23 -22.22 -15.64 2.15
C VAL A 23 -22.82 -14.22 2.12
N GLY A 24 -21.96 -13.24 1.97
CA GLY A 24 -22.35 -11.83 1.85
C GLY A 24 -22.99 -11.54 0.50
N GLN A 25 -23.81 -10.50 0.48
CA GLN A 25 -24.40 -9.95 -0.74
C GLN A 25 -23.99 -8.51 -0.89
N VAL A 26 -23.54 -8.12 -2.08
CA VAL A 26 -23.25 -6.72 -2.41
C VAL A 26 -24.58 -6.01 -2.57
N GLN A 27 -24.78 -4.93 -1.82
CA GLN A 27 -25.99 -4.14 -1.78
C GLN A 27 -25.65 -2.64 -1.73
N GLU A 28 -26.62 -1.80 -2.05
CA GLU A 28 -26.52 -0.37 -1.79
C GLU A 28 -26.31 -0.12 -0.28
N LYS A 29 -25.44 0.84 0.05
CA LYS A 29 -25.00 1.10 1.44
C LYS A 29 -26.16 1.29 2.42
N SER A 30 -27.18 2.04 2.03
CA SER A 30 -28.37 2.28 2.86
C SER A 30 -29.17 1.00 3.15
N VAL A 31 -29.30 0.12 2.16
CA VAL A 31 -29.99 -1.16 2.27
C VAL A 31 -29.21 -2.12 3.13
N ALA A 32 -27.90 -2.21 2.92
CA ALA A 32 -27.00 -3.06 3.71
C ALA A 32 -27.02 -2.68 5.20
N LEU A 33 -26.95 -1.37 5.49
CA LEU A 33 -27.05 -0.85 6.86
C LEU A 33 -28.38 -1.19 7.53
N ALA A 34 -29.50 -1.01 6.82
CA ALA A 34 -30.83 -1.34 7.34
C ALA A 34 -30.98 -2.84 7.60
N THR A 35 -30.49 -3.68 6.69
CA THR A 35 -30.50 -5.15 6.82
C THR A 35 -29.66 -5.59 8.04
N TYR A 36 -28.47 -5.04 8.21
CA TYR A 36 -27.63 -5.33 9.36
C TYR A 36 -28.26 -4.86 10.68
N ALA A 37 -28.82 -3.64 10.71
CA ALA A 37 -29.49 -3.10 11.90
C ALA A 37 -30.70 -3.95 12.30
N LYS A 38 -31.49 -4.40 11.35
CA LYS A 38 -32.61 -5.31 11.59
C LYS A 38 -32.14 -6.65 12.15
N ALA A 39 -31.16 -7.32 11.50
CA ALA A 39 -30.62 -8.59 11.98
C ALA A 39 -30.04 -8.47 13.39
N LYS A 40 -29.36 -7.35 13.70
CA LYS A 40 -28.86 -7.05 15.04
C LYS A 40 -30.00 -6.88 16.06
N ALA A 41 -31.10 -6.20 15.71
CA ALA A 41 -32.25 -6.04 16.60
C ALA A 41 -32.97 -7.37 16.84
N ASP A 42 -33.04 -8.22 15.82
CA ASP A 42 -33.69 -9.54 15.87
C ASP A 42 -32.83 -10.62 16.56
N GLY A 43 -31.63 -10.28 17.08
CA GLY A 43 -30.71 -11.23 17.72
C GLY A 43 -30.03 -12.20 16.76
N VAL A 44 -30.06 -11.93 15.46
CA VAL A 44 -29.48 -12.78 14.42
C VAL A 44 -28.00 -12.40 14.21
N LYS A 45 -27.13 -13.42 14.08
CA LYS A 45 -25.73 -13.21 13.69
C LYS A 45 -25.67 -12.61 12.29
N ALA A 46 -25.02 -11.47 12.18
CA ALA A 46 -24.87 -10.77 10.91
C ALA A 46 -23.48 -10.11 10.83
N SER A 47 -23.00 -9.94 9.61
CA SER A 47 -21.82 -9.14 9.33
C SER A 47 -22.13 -8.05 8.30
N LEU A 48 -21.46 -6.93 8.44
CA LEU A 48 -21.52 -5.82 7.51
C LEU A 48 -20.10 -5.38 7.20
N ILE A 49 -19.74 -5.36 5.92
CA ILE A 49 -18.52 -4.70 5.45
C ILE A 49 -18.91 -3.41 4.74
N GLU A 50 -18.27 -2.34 5.14
CA GLU A 50 -18.48 -1.02 4.57
C GLU A 50 -17.16 -0.41 4.12
N GLN A 51 -17.17 0.16 2.93
CA GLN A 51 -16.09 1.03 2.48
C GLN A 51 -16.29 2.42 3.12
N GLN A 52 -15.35 2.83 3.95
CA GLN A 52 -15.36 4.14 4.60
C GLN A 52 -14.60 5.17 3.75
N ARG A 53 -13.54 4.73 3.08
CA ARG A 53 -12.71 5.49 2.15
C ARG A 53 -12.30 4.56 1.00
N PRO A 54 -11.80 5.06 -0.13
CA PRO A 54 -11.42 4.22 -1.28
C PRO A 54 -10.54 3.03 -0.93
N ASN A 55 -9.69 3.17 0.07
CA ASN A 55 -8.73 2.15 0.51
C ASN A 55 -8.97 1.62 1.94
N LEU A 56 -10.09 1.97 2.58
CA LEU A 56 -10.32 1.62 3.98
C LEU A 56 -11.71 1.01 4.18
N PHE A 57 -11.74 -0.18 4.77
CA PHE A 57 -12.94 -0.95 5.02
C PHE A 57 -13.11 -1.24 6.50
N THR A 58 -14.35 -1.26 6.95
CA THR A 58 -14.74 -1.69 8.29
C THR A 58 -15.58 -2.94 8.22
N ALA A 59 -15.29 -3.93 9.08
CA ALA A 59 -16.13 -5.08 9.27
C ALA A 59 -16.80 -4.98 10.65
N ARG A 60 -18.12 -5.09 10.69
CA ARG A 60 -18.93 -5.15 11.91
C ARG A 60 -19.58 -6.51 12.00
N ILE A 61 -19.52 -7.13 13.16
CA ILE A 61 -20.13 -8.43 13.41
C ILE A 61 -21.05 -8.32 14.63
N ALA A 62 -22.28 -8.79 14.49
CA ALA A 62 -23.28 -8.77 15.56
C ALA A 62 -23.44 -10.15 16.19
N HIS A 63 -23.72 -10.19 17.50
CA HIS A 63 -24.07 -11.37 18.27
C HIS A 63 -23.02 -12.48 18.29
N LEU A 64 -21.75 -12.12 18.54
CA LEU A 64 -20.70 -13.10 18.84
C LEU A 64 -20.88 -13.61 20.29
N GLY A 65 -20.88 -14.93 20.44
CA GLY A 65 -20.88 -15.58 21.74
C GLY A 65 -19.48 -15.53 22.39
N PRO A 66 -19.39 -15.75 23.72
CA PRO A 66 -18.11 -15.89 24.40
C PRO A 66 -17.29 -17.05 23.79
N ASN A 67 -16.00 -16.83 23.55
CA ASN A 67 -15.07 -17.81 22.98
C ASN A 67 -15.46 -18.33 21.57
N GLU A 68 -16.28 -17.61 20.84
CA GLU A 68 -16.67 -17.96 19.49
C GLU A 68 -15.65 -17.41 18.49
N GLU A 69 -15.05 -18.28 17.69
CA GLU A 69 -14.12 -17.90 16.65
C GLU A 69 -14.88 -17.55 15.36
N VAL A 70 -14.49 -16.47 14.74
CA VAL A 70 -15.07 -16.01 13.48
C VAL A 70 -13.96 -15.80 12.47
N THR A 71 -14.10 -16.47 11.32
CA THR A 71 -13.24 -16.23 10.16
C THR A 71 -14.01 -15.43 9.12
N VAL A 72 -13.44 -14.29 8.70
CA VAL A 72 -13.97 -13.48 7.61
C VAL A 72 -13.05 -13.63 6.42
N THR A 73 -13.58 -14.15 5.31
CA THR A 73 -12.87 -14.27 4.03
C THR A 73 -13.39 -13.21 3.08
N LEU A 74 -12.48 -12.41 2.55
CA LEU A 74 -12.76 -11.40 1.54
C LEU A 74 -11.95 -11.73 0.30
N GLU A 75 -12.62 -11.77 -0.85
CA GLU A 75 -11.97 -11.91 -2.15
C GLU A 75 -12.12 -10.60 -2.92
N TYR A 76 -11.06 -10.19 -3.58
CA TYR A 76 -11.05 -8.98 -4.42
C TYR A 76 -10.16 -9.19 -5.63
N GLN A 77 -10.40 -8.40 -6.66
CA GLN A 77 -9.62 -8.35 -7.89
C GLN A 77 -8.95 -7.00 -8.03
N GLN A 78 -7.75 -7.01 -8.60
CA GLN A 78 -6.96 -5.82 -8.83
C GLN A 78 -6.14 -5.97 -10.10
N THR A 79 -6.09 -4.91 -10.91
CA THR A 79 -5.14 -4.84 -12.02
C THR A 79 -3.81 -4.33 -11.52
N LEU A 80 -2.73 -5.08 -11.78
CA LEU A 80 -1.38 -4.67 -11.42
C LEU A 80 -0.78 -3.77 -12.49
N ALA A 81 0.01 -2.80 -12.06
CA ALA A 81 0.77 -1.96 -12.97
C ALA A 81 2.00 -2.70 -13.49
N PHE A 82 2.24 -2.57 -14.80
CA PHE A 82 3.51 -2.93 -15.42
C PHE A 82 4.20 -1.64 -15.81
N ASP A 83 5.29 -1.32 -15.16
CA ASP A 83 6.07 -0.12 -15.40
C ASP A 83 7.56 -0.42 -15.40
N SER A 84 8.28 0.25 -16.30
CA SER A 84 9.74 0.15 -16.40
C SER A 84 10.26 -1.29 -16.49
N GLY A 85 9.47 -2.20 -17.08
CA GLY A 85 9.83 -3.60 -17.26
C GLY A 85 9.48 -4.54 -16.11
N SER A 86 8.82 -4.06 -15.06
CA SER A 86 8.47 -4.83 -13.87
C SER A 86 6.99 -4.74 -13.54
N PHE A 87 6.46 -5.78 -12.93
CA PHE A 87 5.16 -5.75 -12.28
C PHE A 87 5.33 -5.36 -10.82
N HIS A 88 4.39 -4.57 -10.31
CA HIS A 88 4.39 -4.06 -8.94
C HIS A 88 3.10 -4.46 -8.23
N LEU A 89 3.22 -5.24 -7.16
CA LEU A 89 2.14 -5.54 -6.23
C LEU A 89 2.39 -4.78 -4.93
N ARG A 90 1.44 -3.94 -4.53
CA ARG A 90 1.38 -3.37 -3.19
C ARG A 90 0.13 -3.86 -2.51
N PHE A 91 0.29 -4.57 -1.40
CA PHE A 91 -0.80 -4.99 -0.54
C PHE A 91 -0.74 -4.20 0.78
N PRO A 92 -1.70 -3.32 1.03
CA PRO A 92 -1.69 -2.49 2.21
C PRO A 92 -1.97 -3.33 3.46
N LEU A 93 -1.09 -3.24 4.46
CA LEU A 93 -1.23 -3.88 5.76
C LEU A 93 -1.35 -2.84 6.88
N ALA A 94 -0.74 -1.69 6.70
CA ALA A 94 -0.71 -0.63 7.68
C ALA A 94 -1.80 0.42 7.42
N ILE A 95 -2.43 0.89 8.49
CA ILE A 95 -3.35 2.02 8.44
C ILE A 95 -2.67 3.19 9.12
N THR A 96 -2.26 4.16 8.32
CA THR A 96 -1.64 5.39 8.84
C THR A 96 -2.72 6.38 9.28
N PRO A 97 -2.70 6.86 10.52
CA PRO A 97 -3.58 7.94 10.95
C PRO A 97 -3.37 9.18 10.10
N ARG A 98 -4.44 9.79 9.60
CA ARG A 98 -4.36 11.07 8.90
C ARG A 98 -4.45 12.22 9.89
N TYR A 99 -3.63 13.24 9.70
CA TYR A 99 -3.78 14.49 10.42
C TYR A 99 -5.11 15.16 10.03
N THR A 100 -6.00 15.33 10.99
CA THR A 100 -7.19 16.15 10.84
C THR A 100 -6.98 17.38 11.71
N PRO A 101 -6.97 18.61 11.15
CA PRO A 101 -6.87 19.83 11.96
C PRO A 101 -8.01 19.83 12.99
N VAL A 102 -7.69 19.90 14.26
CA VAL A 102 -8.70 20.15 15.30
C VAL A 102 -9.24 21.54 15.04
N ALA A 103 -10.51 21.65 14.64
CA ALA A 103 -11.21 22.91 14.64
C ALA A 103 -11.13 23.45 16.07
N ALA A 104 -10.39 24.57 16.26
CA ALA A 104 -10.08 25.30 17.48
C ALA A 104 -10.75 24.74 18.76
N ALA A 105 -10.15 23.72 19.35
CA ALA A 105 -10.51 23.30 20.69
C ALA A 105 -10.10 24.43 21.64
N SER A 106 -11.00 24.83 22.53
CA SER A 106 -10.73 25.81 23.56
C SER A 106 -9.47 25.43 24.36
N ASP A 107 -8.67 26.42 24.78
CA ASP A 107 -7.40 26.27 25.52
C ASP A 107 -7.45 25.28 26.69
N ALA A 108 -8.63 24.95 27.22
CA ALA A 108 -8.84 23.98 28.27
C ALA A 108 -8.68 22.50 27.83
N ALA A 109 -8.87 22.20 26.52
CA ALA A 109 -8.72 20.84 26.01
C ALA A 109 -7.26 20.51 25.63
N LEU A 110 -6.42 21.52 25.42
CA LEU A 110 -4.99 21.35 25.12
C LEU A 110 -4.15 20.99 26.35
N ALA A 111 -4.64 21.30 27.55
CA ALA A 111 -3.91 21.05 28.80
C ALA A 111 -4.00 19.60 29.32
N SER A 112 -4.87 18.76 28.75
CA SER A 112 -5.07 17.36 29.16
C SER A 112 -4.73 16.34 28.05
N ALA A 113 -4.26 16.78 26.88
CA ALA A 113 -3.85 15.89 25.82
C ALA A 113 -2.46 15.34 26.10
N ASP A 114 -2.40 14.08 26.47
CA ASP A 114 -1.16 13.31 26.48
C ASP A 114 -0.51 13.40 25.08
N VAL A 115 0.81 13.62 25.03
CA VAL A 115 1.59 14.01 23.83
C VAL A 115 1.58 12.96 22.69
N GLY A 116 0.77 11.91 22.81
CA GLY A 116 0.54 10.86 21.82
C GLY A 116 -0.76 10.97 21.02
N ALA A 117 -1.69 11.86 21.41
CA ALA A 117 -2.96 12.04 20.72
C ALA A 117 -2.85 13.20 19.71
N VAL A 118 -2.20 12.95 18.60
CA VAL A 118 -2.26 13.87 17.44
C VAL A 118 -3.68 13.79 16.88
N GLY A 119 -4.47 14.80 17.26
CA GLY A 119 -5.90 14.85 17.10
C GLY A 119 -6.38 14.60 15.69
N ALA A 120 -7.28 13.69 15.60
CA ALA A 120 -8.23 13.65 14.53
C ALA A 120 -9.54 13.18 15.12
N ALA A 121 -10.57 13.93 14.95
CA ALA A 121 -11.92 13.43 14.99
C ALA A 121 -12.20 12.62 13.71
N ASP A 122 -11.34 11.65 13.37
CA ASP A 122 -11.78 10.53 12.56
C ASP A 122 -12.68 9.70 13.47
N ASP A 123 -13.83 9.26 12.93
CA ASP A 123 -14.71 8.31 13.61
C ASP A 123 -13.82 7.25 14.30
N PRO A 124 -13.90 7.00 15.62
CA PRO A 124 -13.12 5.98 16.33
C PRO A 124 -13.15 4.60 15.66
N LEU A 125 -14.13 4.37 14.78
CA LEU A 125 -14.26 3.17 13.95
C LEU A 125 -13.26 3.13 12.77
N VAL A 126 -12.58 4.23 12.46
CA VAL A 126 -11.71 4.33 11.27
C VAL A 126 -10.24 4.58 11.64
N ALA A 127 -9.98 5.01 12.87
CA ALA A 127 -8.64 5.22 13.38
C ALA A 127 -8.28 4.10 14.38
N PRO A 128 -7.51 3.09 13.95
CA PRO A 128 -7.03 2.07 14.89
C PRO A 128 -6.10 2.71 15.92
N PRO A 129 -6.06 2.18 17.15
CA PRO A 129 -5.11 2.66 18.15
C PRO A 129 -3.68 2.44 17.69
N VAL A 130 -2.84 3.46 17.82
CA VAL A 130 -1.41 3.36 17.54
C VAL A 130 -0.75 2.68 18.74
N LEU A 131 -0.05 1.58 18.49
CA LEU A 131 0.71 0.89 19.54
C LEU A 131 2.00 1.67 19.88
N PRO A 132 2.37 1.76 21.17
CA PRO A 132 3.65 2.30 21.56
C PRO A 132 4.82 1.53 20.90
N PRO A 133 5.95 2.19 20.58
CA PRO A 133 7.14 1.51 20.08
C PRO A 133 7.57 0.35 20.97
N GLY A 134 7.87 -0.81 20.37
CA GLY A 134 8.28 -2.02 21.11
C GLY A 134 7.14 -2.86 21.67
N SER A 135 5.88 -2.48 21.45
CA SER A 135 4.73 -3.33 21.79
C SER A 135 4.69 -4.58 20.92
N ALA A 136 4.22 -5.69 21.48
CA ALA A 136 3.99 -6.89 20.68
C ALA A 136 2.89 -6.63 19.63
N PRO A 137 3.05 -7.12 18.38
CA PRO A 137 2.04 -6.95 17.35
C PRO A 137 0.74 -7.64 17.76
N THR A 138 -0.38 -6.91 17.66
CA THR A 138 -1.71 -7.43 17.99
C THR A 138 -2.41 -8.09 16.82
N ASN A 139 -1.98 -7.78 15.58
CA ASN A 139 -2.53 -8.31 14.34
C ASN A 139 -1.42 -8.96 13.51
N PRO A 140 -1.06 -10.21 13.84
CA PRO A 140 -0.06 -10.94 13.08
C PRO A 140 -0.56 -11.24 11.66
N VAL A 141 0.32 -11.13 10.68
CA VAL A 141 0.03 -11.39 9.26
C VAL A 141 0.93 -12.49 8.74
N SER A 142 0.33 -13.50 8.13
CA SER A 142 1.00 -14.45 7.24
C SER A 142 0.64 -14.13 5.80
N LEU A 143 1.57 -14.35 4.86
CA LEU A 143 1.38 -13.97 3.48
C LEU A 143 1.94 -15.04 2.54
N HIS A 144 1.15 -15.38 1.53
CA HIS A 144 1.54 -16.27 0.44
C HIS A 144 1.09 -15.66 -0.88
N VAL A 145 2.01 -15.58 -1.85
CA VAL A 145 1.73 -15.06 -3.19
C VAL A 145 2.12 -16.11 -4.21
N GLY A 146 1.14 -16.61 -4.96
CA GLY A 146 1.37 -17.42 -6.14
C GLY A 146 1.48 -16.54 -7.38
N ILE A 147 2.59 -16.63 -8.10
CA ILE A 147 2.77 -15.93 -9.38
C ILE A 147 2.72 -16.96 -10.50
N ASP A 148 1.75 -16.85 -11.39
CA ASP A 148 1.75 -17.55 -12.68
C ASP A 148 2.19 -16.57 -13.75
N ALA A 149 3.49 -16.53 -14.00
CA ALA A 149 4.08 -15.52 -14.88
C ALA A 149 3.96 -15.88 -16.37
N GLY A 150 3.87 -17.18 -16.70
CA GLY A 150 3.84 -17.68 -18.07
C GLY A 150 5.18 -17.56 -18.83
N PHE A 151 6.18 -16.91 -18.25
CA PHE A 151 7.57 -16.78 -18.75
C PHE A 151 8.55 -16.70 -17.57
N PRO A 152 9.87 -16.95 -17.83
CA PRO A 152 10.89 -16.83 -16.80
C PRO A 152 10.94 -15.44 -16.20
N LEU A 153 11.24 -15.36 -14.91
CA LEU A 153 11.47 -14.10 -14.20
C LEU A 153 12.96 -13.94 -13.89
N SER A 154 13.49 -12.76 -14.18
CA SER A 154 14.88 -12.40 -13.86
C SER A 154 15.03 -11.88 -12.44
N LEU A 155 13.95 -11.38 -11.83
CA LEU A 155 13.93 -10.85 -10.48
C LEU A 155 12.56 -11.08 -9.84
N ILE A 156 12.56 -11.48 -8.58
CA ILE A 156 11.43 -11.40 -7.65
C ILE A 156 12.01 -10.84 -6.35
N ALA A 157 11.53 -9.68 -5.91
CA ALA A 157 12.07 -9.01 -4.74
C ALA A 157 10.98 -8.24 -3.98
N SER A 158 11.16 -8.12 -2.68
CA SER A 158 10.35 -7.24 -1.83
C SER A 158 11.26 -6.24 -1.12
N ALA A 159 10.93 -4.95 -1.27
CA ALA A 159 11.65 -3.88 -0.58
C ALA A 159 11.21 -3.76 0.89
N SER A 160 9.99 -4.23 1.21
CA SER A 160 9.37 -4.04 2.51
C SER A 160 9.58 -5.21 3.48
N HIS A 161 9.69 -6.44 2.97
CA HIS A 161 9.76 -7.66 3.78
C HIS A 161 10.80 -8.65 3.25
N LYS A 162 11.36 -9.48 4.13
CA LYS A 162 12.15 -10.63 3.71
C LYS A 162 11.23 -11.71 3.17
N ILE A 163 11.54 -12.26 2.02
CA ILE A 163 10.74 -13.27 1.33
C ILE A 163 11.57 -14.50 0.99
N ASP A 164 10.92 -15.65 0.97
CA ASP A 164 11.40 -16.88 0.38
C ASP A 164 10.65 -17.13 -0.93
N VAL A 165 11.40 -17.46 -1.98
CA VAL A 165 10.84 -17.71 -3.31
C VAL A 165 11.16 -19.14 -3.71
N LYS A 166 10.12 -19.86 -4.14
CA LYS A 166 10.26 -21.23 -4.71
C LYS A 166 9.70 -21.22 -6.12
N GLU A 167 10.52 -21.62 -7.08
CA GLU A 167 10.08 -21.81 -8.46
C GLU A 167 9.45 -23.20 -8.64
N ALA A 168 8.34 -23.26 -9.33
CA ALA A 168 7.64 -24.47 -9.74
C ALA A 168 7.66 -24.61 -11.28
N ILE A 169 7.23 -25.76 -11.77
CA ILE A 169 7.18 -26.05 -13.22
C ILE A 169 6.26 -25.03 -13.92
N GLY A 170 6.64 -24.57 -15.11
CA GLY A 170 5.83 -23.71 -15.97
C GLY A 170 5.90 -22.23 -15.61
N HIS A 171 7.01 -21.77 -15.05
CA HIS A 171 7.24 -20.37 -14.67
C HIS A 171 6.24 -19.87 -13.62
N ARG A 172 5.95 -20.76 -12.67
CA ARG A 172 5.16 -20.45 -11.48
C ARG A 172 6.08 -20.27 -10.31
N TYR A 173 5.75 -19.33 -9.46
CA TYR A 173 6.56 -19.00 -8.30
C TYR A 173 5.65 -18.88 -7.07
N ASP A 174 6.10 -19.50 -5.98
CA ASP A 174 5.47 -19.37 -4.67
C ASP A 174 6.35 -18.47 -3.81
N VAL A 175 5.80 -17.34 -3.38
CA VAL A 175 6.48 -16.37 -2.52
C VAL A 175 5.82 -16.39 -1.15
N THR A 176 6.62 -16.60 -0.11
CA THR A 176 6.19 -16.55 1.28
C THR A 176 7.05 -15.56 2.06
N LEU A 177 6.58 -15.10 3.20
CA LEU A 177 7.45 -14.38 4.13
C LEU A 177 8.52 -15.33 4.68
N ALA A 178 9.75 -14.84 4.85
CA ALA A 178 10.84 -15.62 5.47
C ALA A 178 10.56 -15.89 6.96
N ASP A 179 9.91 -14.95 7.64
CA ASP A 179 9.32 -15.16 8.96
C ASP A 179 7.86 -15.59 8.75
N ASP A 180 7.42 -16.68 9.39
CA ASP A 180 6.07 -17.23 9.23
C ASP A 180 4.98 -16.19 9.45
N VAL A 181 5.25 -15.21 10.31
CA VAL A 181 4.32 -14.16 10.71
C VAL A 181 5.05 -12.83 10.90
N VAL A 182 4.50 -11.76 10.38
CA VAL A 182 5.01 -10.38 10.55
C VAL A 182 3.96 -9.47 11.18
N ALA A 183 4.40 -8.33 11.69
CA ALA A 183 3.50 -7.27 12.14
C ALA A 183 2.88 -6.54 10.94
N SER A 184 1.64 -6.06 11.08
CA SER A 184 0.97 -5.17 10.11
C SER A 184 1.40 -3.71 10.30
N ASP A 185 2.71 -3.45 10.31
CA ASP A 185 3.31 -2.13 10.57
C ASP A 185 3.72 -1.38 9.31
N ARG A 186 3.74 -2.05 8.17
CA ARG A 186 4.07 -1.51 6.85
C ARG A 186 3.39 -2.32 5.76
N ASP A 187 3.20 -1.71 4.58
CA ASP A 187 2.64 -2.39 3.43
C ASP A 187 3.59 -3.46 2.90
N PHE A 188 3.00 -4.53 2.36
CA PHE A 188 3.76 -5.54 1.63
C PHE A 188 3.91 -5.08 0.18
N GLU A 189 5.16 -5.04 -0.29
CA GLU A 189 5.50 -4.69 -1.67
C GLU A 189 6.25 -5.85 -2.30
N LEU A 190 5.88 -6.23 -3.51
CA LEU A 190 6.51 -7.28 -4.29
C LEU A 190 6.65 -6.84 -5.73
N ASP A 191 7.89 -6.87 -6.21
CA ASP A 191 8.24 -6.58 -7.59
C ASP A 191 8.73 -7.84 -8.27
N TRP A 192 8.31 -8.05 -9.52
CA TRP A 192 8.89 -9.09 -10.35
C TRP A 192 9.10 -8.60 -11.78
N THR A 193 10.23 -9.01 -12.33
CA THR A 193 10.70 -8.60 -13.66
C THR A 193 10.78 -9.82 -14.57
N PRO A 194 10.04 -9.85 -15.68
CA PRO A 194 10.21 -10.87 -16.70
C PRO A 194 11.62 -10.89 -17.26
N GLU A 195 12.13 -12.08 -17.57
CA GLU A 195 13.34 -12.21 -18.34
C GLU A 195 13.05 -11.88 -19.82
N VAL A 196 13.63 -10.78 -20.30
CA VAL A 196 13.40 -10.29 -21.68
C VAL A 196 14.65 -10.55 -22.51
N GLY A 197 14.53 -11.44 -23.48
CA GLY A 197 15.59 -11.79 -24.42
C GLY A 197 15.63 -10.88 -25.65
N SER A 198 16.39 -11.29 -26.64
CA SER A 198 16.46 -10.62 -27.96
C SER A 198 15.26 -10.92 -28.87
N VAL A 199 14.39 -11.84 -28.47
CA VAL A 199 13.16 -12.20 -29.19
C VAL A 199 11.94 -11.89 -28.31
N PRO A 200 10.76 -11.58 -28.90
CA PRO A 200 9.55 -11.38 -28.12
C PRO A 200 9.20 -12.62 -27.28
N GLY A 201 8.82 -12.42 -26.02
CA GLY A 201 8.19 -13.45 -25.18
C GLY A 201 6.68 -13.40 -25.34
N ALA A 202 6.01 -14.55 -25.22
CA ALA A 202 4.55 -14.61 -25.18
C ALA A 202 4.09 -15.66 -24.18
N ALA A 203 3.01 -15.35 -23.44
CA ALA A 203 2.32 -16.25 -22.53
C ALA A 203 0.83 -16.23 -22.82
N LEU A 204 0.19 -17.40 -22.76
CA LEU A 204 -1.25 -17.56 -22.92
C LEU A 204 -1.86 -18.11 -21.65
N PHE A 205 -2.76 -17.37 -21.06
CA PHE A 205 -3.54 -17.79 -19.90
C PHE A 205 -4.98 -18.08 -20.32
N THR A 206 -5.56 -19.13 -19.78
CA THR A 206 -6.94 -19.51 -20.08
C THR A 206 -7.73 -19.73 -18.80
N GLU A 207 -8.96 -19.29 -18.80
CA GLU A 207 -9.92 -19.49 -17.71
C GLU A 207 -11.25 -19.96 -18.30
N SER A 208 -11.91 -20.91 -17.62
CA SER A 208 -13.24 -21.35 -17.98
C SER A 208 -14.22 -20.95 -16.90
N HIS A 209 -15.23 -20.14 -17.26
CA HIS A 209 -16.28 -19.68 -16.38
C HIS A 209 -17.64 -19.73 -17.10
N ASP A 210 -18.67 -20.26 -16.47
CA ASP A 210 -20.03 -20.41 -17.01
C ASP A 210 -20.10 -21.05 -18.42
N GLY A 211 -19.28 -22.08 -18.65
CA GLY A 211 -19.23 -22.80 -19.92
C GLY A 211 -18.58 -22.02 -21.07
N LYS A 212 -17.98 -20.88 -20.78
CA LYS A 212 -17.18 -20.07 -21.73
C LYS A 212 -15.70 -20.17 -21.33
N THR A 213 -14.84 -20.20 -22.35
CA THR A 213 -13.39 -20.13 -22.15
C THR A 213 -12.91 -18.73 -22.53
N TRP A 214 -12.21 -18.10 -21.63
CA TRP A 214 -11.54 -16.82 -21.81
C TRP A 214 -10.05 -17.05 -22.02
N ALA A 215 -9.43 -16.24 -22.83
CA ALA A 215 -8.00 -16.31 -23.07
C ALA A 215 -7.38 -14.92 -22.96
N LEU A 216 -6.26 -14.83 -22.23
CA LEU A 216 -5.42 -13.63 -22.12
C LEU A 216 -4.08 -13.94 -22.77
N LEU A 217 -3.75 -13.23 -23.84
CA LEU A 217 -2.44 -13.27 -24.46
C LEU A 217 -1.60 -12.10 -23.94
N MET A 218 -0.49 -12.42 -23.29
CA MET A 218 0.51 -11.43 -22.87
C MET A 218 1.71 -11.54 -23.80
N VAL A 219 2.14 -10.40 -24.35
CA VAL A 219 3.30 -10.32 -25.24
C VAL A 219 4.30 -9.33 -24.66
N LEU A 220 5.54 -9.81 -24.46
CA LEU A 220 6.66 -8.98 -24.02
C LEU A 220 7.53 -8.63 -25.23
N PRO A 221 7.69 -7.34 -25.55
CA PRO A 221 8.64 -6.93 -26.57
C PRO A 221 10.06 -7.35 -26.21
N PRO A 222 10.93 -7.61 -27.21
CA PRO A 222 12.32 -7.92 -26.93
C PRO A 222 13.03 -6.72 -26.30
N SER A 223 14.05 -7.00 -25.48
CA SER A 223 14.96 -5.97 -25.00
C SER A 223 15.73 -5.38 -26.18
N VAL A 224 15.39 -4.18 -26.56
CA VAL A 224 16.21 -3.39 -27.48
C VAL A 224 17.12 -2.54 -26.60
N ALA A 225 18.43 -2.75 -26.69
CA ALA A 225 19.37 -1.84 -26.05
C ALA A 225 19.07 -0.43 -26.56
N SER A 226 18.52 0.43 -25.71
CA SER A 226 18.25 1.81 -26.09
C SER A 226 19.58 2.51 -26.32
N THR A 227 19.93 2.74 -27.59
CA THR A 227 21.04 3.61 -27.97
C THR A 227 20.61 5.09 -28.00
N ALA A 228 19.34 5.36 -27.68
CA ALA A 228 18.84 6.72 -27.62
C ALA A 228 19.50 7.47 -26.43
N PRO A 229 19.96 8.70 -26.63
CA PRO A 229 20.43 9.52 -25.52
C PRO A 229 19.34 9.65 -24.45
N ILE A 230 19.70 9.50 -23.19
CA ILE A 230 18.77 9.75 -22.08
C ILE A 230 18.34 11.22 -22.17
N ALA A 231 17.04 11.47 -22.37
CA ALA A 231 16.52 12.82 -22.43
C ALA A 231 16.74 13.51 -21.08
N PRO A 232 17.17 14.78 -21.06
CA PRO A 232 17.28 15.55 -19.84
C PRO A 232 15.94 15.61 -19.10
N ARG A 233 15.95 15.43 -17.79
CA ARG A 233 14.77 15.48 -16.93
C ARG A 233 14.75 16.74 -16.10
N GLU A 234 13.57 17.18 -15.72
CA GLU A 234 13.40 18.15 -14.64
C GLU A 234 12.77 17.47 -13.43
N ALA A 235 13.48 17.44 -12.31
CA ALA A 235 13.07 16.78 -11.08
C ALA A 235 12.81 17.82 -9.98
N VAL A 236 11.64 17.78 -9.36
CA VAL A 236 11.30 18.60 -8.20
C VAL A 236 11.08 17.69 -7.01
N PHE A 237 11.94 17.82 -5.99
CA PHE A 237 11.82 17.07 -4.74
C PHE A 237 11.09 17.94 -3.72
N ILE A 238 9.98 17.42 -3.19
CA ILE A 238 9.17 18.13 -2.20
C ILE A 238 9.27 17.37 -0.89
N VAL A 239 9.70 18.06 0.17
CA VAL A 239 9.92 17.49 1.51
C VAL A 239 9.01 18.15 2.51
N ASP A 240 8.23 17.34 3.20
CA ASP A 240 7.47 17.77 4.36
C ASP A 240 8.43 17.91 5.56
N THR A 241 8.49 19.10 6.14
CA THR A 241 9.26 19.41 7.36
C THR A 241 8.36 19.85 8.51
N SER A 242 7.08 19.46 8.46
CA SER A 242 6.12 19.73 9.53
C SER A 242 6.47 18.97 10.82
N GLY A 243 5.89 19.39 11.95
CA GLY A 243 6.17 18.80 13.25
C GLY A 243 5.86 17.30 13.33
N SER A 244 4.90 16.80 12.54
CA SER A 244 4.58 15.36 12.44
C SER A 244 5.70 14.52 11.83
N MET A 245 6.63 15.14 11.09
CA MET A 245 7.81 14.47 10.52
C MET A 245 8.97 14.33 11.51
N SER A 246 8.85 14.83 12.74
CA SER A 246 9.93 14.79 13.73
C SER A 246 10.44 13.38 14.03
N GLY A 247 11.75 13.26 14.31
CA GLY A 247 12.38 11.98 14.64
C GLY A 247 12.81 11.17 13.42
N VAL A 248 12.44 9.90 13.36
CA VAL A 248 12.88 8.96 12.31
C VAL A 248 12.38 9.35 10.93
N SER A 249 11.16 9.87 10.82
CA SER A 249 10.52 10.21 9.54
C SER A 249 11.30 11.26 8.76
N ILE A 250 11.71 12.36 9.42
CA ILE A 250 12.48 13.42 8.75
C ILE A 250 13.88 12.94 8.37
N ALA A 251 14.50 12.08 9.20
CA ALA A 251 15.81 11.52 8.88
C ALA A 251 15.74 10.66 7.62
N GLN A 252 14.76 9.77 7.53
CA GLN A 252 14.53 8.94 6.35
C GLN A 252 14.19 9.77 5.10
N ALA A 253 13.35 10.79 5.23
CA ALA A 253 13.03 11.70 4.12
C ALA A 253 14.28 12.42 3.59
N ARG A 254 15.16 12.90 4.46
CA ARG A 254 16.43 13.52 4.09
C ARG A 254 17.35 12.54 3.35
N GLU A 255 17.51 11.33 3.87
CA GLU A 255 18.30 10.29 3.22
C GLU A 255 17.74 9.94 1.82
N ALA A 256 16.43 9.81 1.68
CA ALA A 256 15.78 9.53 0.41
C ALA A 256 16.05 10.65 -0.62
N VAL A 257 15.95 11.92 -0.22
CA VAL A 257 16.26 13.04 -1.11
C VAL A 257 17.74 13.10 -1.47
N LEU A 258 18.65 12.87 -0.51
CA LEU A 258 20.09 12.79 -0.78
C LEU A 258 20.43 11.68 -1.75
N PHE A 259 19.80 10.51 -1.61
CA PHE A 259 19.93 9.41 -2.54
C PHE A 259 19.42 9.80 -3.94
N ALA A 260 18.23 10.40 -4.03
CA ALA A 260 17.64 10.83 -5.29
C ALA A 260 18.50 11.89 -6.01
N LEU A 261 19.08 12.85 -5.28
CA LEU A 261 20.02 13.83 -5.82
C LEU A 261 21.28 13.17 -6.40
N SER A 262 21.73 12.04 -5.83
CA SER A 262 22.88 11.28 -6.33
C SER A 262 22.60 10.56 -7.66
N ARG A 263 21.34 10.40 -8.04
CA ARG A 263 20.88 9.72 -9.26
C ARG A 263 20.59 10.67 -10.42
N LEU A 264 20.77 11.98 -10.22
CA LEU A 264 20.64 12.95 -11.28
C LEU A 264 21.84 12.87 -12.24
N HIS A 265 21.56 13.05 -13.53
CA HIS A 265 22.59 12.99 -14.59
C HIS A 265 23.00 14.41 -15.04
N PRO A 266 24.20 14.57 -15.59
CA PRO A 266 24.55 15.78 -16.32
C PRO A 266 23.52 16.07 -17.41
N GLY A 267 22.99 17.30 -17.45
CA GLY A 267 21.91 17.70 -18.34
C GLY A 267 20.53 17.74 -17.68
N ASP A 268 20.31 17.03 -16.59
CA ASP A 268 19.08 17.16 -15.79
C ASP A 268 19.00 18.54 -15.13
N ARG A 269 17.79 18.95 -14.78
CA ARG A 269 17.52 20.14 -13.94
C ARG A 269 16.78 19.68 -12.69
N PHE A 270 16.96 20.41 -11.59
CA PHE A 270 16.27 20.04 -10.36
C PHE A 270 15.99 21.23 -9.45
N ASN A 271 15.05 21.03 -8.54
CA ASN A 271 14.81 21.88 -7.38
C ASN A 271 14.49 21.02 -6.15
N VAL A 272 14.68 21.59 -4.97
CA VAL A 272 14.22 21.01 -3.71
C VAL A 272 13.32 22.04 -3.04
N ILE A 273 12.16 21.61 -2.57
CA ILE A 273 11.16 22.45 -1.92
C ILE A 273 10.85 21.83 -0.56
N GLU A 274 11.08 22.56 0.51
CA GLU A 274 10.59 22.21 1.83
C GLU A 274 9.27 22.91 2.08
N PHE A 275 8.37 22.22 2.75
CA PHE A 275 7.13 22.83 3.23
C PHE A 275 6.79 22.39 4.65
N ASN A 276 6.20 23.33 5.38
CA ASN A 276 5.49 23.12 6.63
C ASN A 276 4.35 24.15 6.68
N SER A 277 4.34 25.07 7.63
CA SER A 277 3.44 26.25 7.59
C SER A 277 3.80 27.23 6.50
N VAL A 278 5.00 27.13 5.94
CA VAL A 278 5.55 27.98 4.87
C VAL A 278 6.24 27.09 3.84
N THR A 279 6.14 27.46 2.57
CA THR A 279 6.85 26.78 1.48
C THR A 279 8.16 27.51 1.18
N ARG A 280 9.29 26.77 1.16
CA ARG A 280 10.63 27.31 0.92
C ARG A 280 11.33 26.54 -0.19
N PRO A 281 11.38 27.05 -1.42
CA PRO A 281 12.19 26.48 -2.48
C PRO A 281 13.68 26.80 -2.29
N LEU A 282 14.56 25.85 -2.62
CA LEU A 282 16.01 26.05 -2.63
C LEU A 282 16.43 27.06 -3.71
N PHE A 283 15.81 26.95 -4.87
CA PHE A 283 16.02 27.85 -6.00
C PHE A 283 14.70 28.46 -6.45
N SER A 284 14.72 29.65 -7.03
CA SER A 284 13.51 30.29 -7.59
C SER A 284 12.95 29.57 -8.82
N ALA A 285 13.78 28.76 -9.50
CA ALA A 285 13.42 27.88 -10.61
C ALA A 285 14.38 26.69 -10.62
N PRO A 286 14.00 25.55 -11.26
CA PRO A 286 14.90 24.41 -11.39
C PRO A 286 16.23 24.76 -12.03
N MET A 287 17.33 24.33 -11.40
CA MET A 287 18.70 24.60 -11.81
C MET A 287 19.33 23.38 -12.48
N ALA A 288 20.28 23.61 -13.37
CA ALA A 288 21.07 22.55 -13.98
C ALA A 288 21.86 21.76 -12.93
N VAL A 289 22.02 20.47 -13.17
CA VAL A 289 22.81 19.58 -12.32
C VAL A 289 24.30 19.87 -12.54
N ASP A 290 24.94 20.42 -11.53
CA ASP A 290 26.40 20.63 -11.46
C ASP A 290 26.88 20.45 -10.00
N PRO A 291 28.21 20.35 -9.77
CA PRO A 291 28.75 20.16 -8.42
C PRO A 291 28.34 21.24 -7.41
N ALA A 292 28.20 22.49 -7.85
CA ALA A 292 27.86 23.61 -6.98
C ALA A 292 26.39 23.59 -6.57
N THR A 293 25.48 23.36 -7.53
CA THR A 293 24.04 23.24 -7.26
C THR A 293 23.71 22.00 -6.42
N LEU A 294 24.38 20.86 -6.65
CA LEU A 294 24.25 19.66 -5.82
C LEU A 294 24.78 19.89 -4.39
N ALA A 295 25.92 20.56 -4.22
CA ALA A 295 26.44 20.88 -2.89
C ALA A 295 25.47 21.76 -2.09
N ARG A 296 24.89 22.78 -2.73
CA ARG A 296 23.85 23.61 -2.12
C ARG A 296 22.63 22.82 -1.71
N ALA A 297 22.17 21.88 -2.58
CA ALA A 297 21.02 21.04 -2.28
C ALA A 297 21.28 20.11 -1.09
N ARG A 298 22.45 19.50 -1.01
CA ARG A 298 22.86 18.66 0.13
C ARG A 298 22.85 19.45 1.44
N THR A 299 23.40 20.66 1.42
CA THR A 299 23.39 21.53 2.60
C THR A 299 21.96 21.93 2.99
N PHE A 300 21.11 22.23 2.01
CA PHE A 300 19.71 22.60 2.25
C PHE A 300 18.90 21.47 2.88
N VAL A 301 19.08 20.23 2.39
CA VAL A 301 18.38 19.03 2.91
C VAL A 301 18.92 18.63 4.29
N ALA A 302 20.18 18.89 4.59
CA ALA A 302 20.79 18.54 5.88
C ALA A 302 20.37 19.48 7.02
N GLY A 303 20.01 20.71 6.72
CA GLY A 303 19.60 21.74 7.73
C GLY A 303 18.14 21.67 8.04
#